data_c0982cb858f501008262fcbb5c48cd43
#
_entry.id   c0982cb858f501008262fcbb5c48cd43
#
_cell.length_a   1.000
_cell.length_b   1.000
_cell.length_c   1.000
_cell.angle_alpha   90.00
_cell.angle_beta   90.00
_cell.angle_gamma   90.00
#
_symmetry.space_group_name_H-M   'P 1'
#
loop_
_entity.id
_entity.type
_entity.pdbx_description
1 polymer ?
#
loop_
_entity_poly.entity_id
_entity_poly.type
_entity_poly.pdbx_seq_one_letter_code
_entity_poly.pdbx_strand_id
1 'polypeptide(L)'
;MPMPERPETQPGVTAQILRLLQRVMRWIARSVRGEVVKRVGGPARARVIVLFALVLALNGADASTVGAIAPQLESALHINNTDIGLLSSVSLLVGAVFTIPIGLFVDRTRRMPILAVSIVLWSLASLFSAFAGGFSSLLLTRLALGAVAATAGPAIASLTGDYFSPDERGRIWSYILVGEAAGTAFGFIISGFVASLIDWRAAFVVLALPGFFLARELWRTVPEPLRGGQSHLQVGAVDLDLAVAKAAARAERGDVPDAAQSASTGSAKAARDAARRAGAVPNPELVLHEDPSQMGLLRSVRFIFAVPSNLFMIVGSSLGYFYFAGLQTFALLFVKGHYNAGQATAELVLALLVVGAVIGTLVGGRLPDRLLRRGDLGARVWFPGACYLGAAVLLIPGFVGSSLTPALWFDVAGAALISAANPPLQAARLDVVPAGLWGRAQSALTVVRSLAQALAPLVFGGVSQLIAGIVPSQAPIGTHVKAPNSSTSTGLEVTFLVMLIALGLAGWLLFRARSTFASDVAAAAASEPEATAAPLGVQPLPAHH
;
A
#
# COMPACT_ATOMS: atom_id res chain seq x y z
N MET A 1 56.62 38.05 -22.45
CA MET A 1 55.50 38.24 -21.49
C MET A 1 54.60 36.99 -21.55
N PRO A 2 54.56 36.16 -20.54
CA PRO A 2 53.63 35.03 -20.50
C PRO A 2 52.23 35.51 -20.18
N MET A 3 51.24 34.98 -20.88
CA MET A 3 49.81 35.26 -20.65
C MET A 3 49.39 34.78 -19.28
N PRO A 4 48.50 35.48 -18.57
CA PRO A 4 48.01 35.07 -17.27
C PRO A 4 47.07 33.85 -17.44
N GLU A 5 47.30 32.78 -16.65
CA GLU A 5 46.45 31.63 -16.52
C GLU A 5 45.04 32.05 -16.07
N ARG A 6 44.00 31.57 -16.77
CA ARG A 6 42.60 31.76 -16.36
C ARG A 6 42.37 31.07 -15.04
N PRO A 7 41.76 31.71 -14.04
CA PRO A 7 41.43 31.03 -12.80
C PRO A 7 40.43 29.90 -13.08
N GLU A 8 40.77 28.70 -12.62
CA GLU A 8 39.85 27.54 -12.61
C GLU A 8 38.57 27.93 -11.83
N THR A 9 37.45 28.00 -12.52
CA THR A 9 36.18 28.26 -11.91
C THR A 9 35.83 27.09 -10.98
N GLN A 10 35.89 27.31 -9.67
CA GLN A 10 35.41 26.32 -8.70
C GLN A 10 33.97 25.96 -9.03
N PRO A 11 33.61 24.67 -9.06
CA PRO A 11 32.27 24.23 -9.38
C PRO A 11 31.31 24.79 -8.32
N GLY A 12 30.29 25.51 -8.77
CA GLY A 12 29.31 26.15 -7.90
C GLY A 12 28.71 25.18 -6.86
N VAL A 13 28.30 25.72 -5.71
CA VAL A 13 27.75 24.97 -4.57
C VAL A 13 26.70 23.94 -5.01
N THR A 14 25.86 24.28 -5.97
CA THR A 14 24.86 23.38 -6.61
C THR A 14 25.50 22.13 -7.24
N ALA A 15 26.63 22.28 -7.92
CA ALA A 15 27.33 21.16 -8.53
C ALA A 15 28.01 20.26 -7.49
N GLN A 16 28.45 20.82 -6.37
CA GLN A 16 29.00 20.04 -5.24
C GLN A 16 27.89 19.26 -4.52
N ILE A 17 26.73 19.86 -4.28
CA ILE A 17 25.56 19.19 -3.69
C ILE A 17 25.07 18.06 -4.58
N LEU A 18 24.94 18.28 -5.89
CA LEU A 18 24.57 17.24 -6.86
C LEU A 18 25.57 16.06 -6.87
N ARG A 19 26.88 16.32 -6.82
CA ARG A 19 27.90 15.26 -6.73
C ARG A 19 27.85 14.52 -5.40
N LEU A 20 27.56 15.21 -4.30
CA LEU A 20 27.37 14.58 -2.99
C LEU A 20 26.14 13.68 -3.00
N LEU A 21 25.02 14.17 -3.48
CA LEU A 21 23.78 13.40 -3.64
C LEU A 21 24.00 12.17 -4.51
N GLN A 22 24.69 12.31 -5.64
CA GLN A 22 25.03 11.18 -6.50
C GLN A 22 25.97 10.16 -5.84
N ARG A 23 26.90 10.59 -4.97
CA ARG A 23 27.76 9.67 -4.19
C ARG A 23 26.96 8.94 -3.12
N VAL A 24 26.14 9.66 -2.38
CA VAL A 24 25.26 9.08 -1.34
C VAL A 24 24.28 8.10 -1.98
N MET A 25 23.63 8.47 -3.07
CA MET A 25 22.73 7.59 -3.80
C MET A 25 23.43 6.33 -4.33
N ARG A 26 24.65 6.46 -4.88
CA ARG A 26 25.44 5.31 -5.33
C ARG A 26 25.93 4.43 -4.19
N TRP A 27 26.24 5.01 -3.04
CA TRP A 27 26.60 4.26 -1.84
C TRP A 27 25.39 3.51 -1.26
N ILE A 28 24.25 4.17 -1.10
CA ILE A 28 22.99 3.55 -0.69
C ILE A 28 22.61 2.42 -1.65
N ALA A 29 22.63 2.70 -2.97
CA ALA A 29 22.29 1.70 -3.99
C ALA A 29 23.21 0.47 -3.93
N ARG A 30 24.52 0.64 -3.68
CA ARG A 30 25.47 -0.48 -3.55
C ARG A 30 25.30 -1.25 -2.26
N SER A 31 25.15 -0.57 -1.12
CA SER A 31 25.00 -1.19 0.19
C SER A 31 23.66 -1.91 0.29
N VAL A 32 22.57 -1.27 -0.14
CA VAL A 32 21.22 -1.86 -0.19
C VAL A 32 21.19 -3.04 -1.16
N ARG A 33 21.83 -2.91 -2.35
CA ARG A 33 21.86 -3.98 -3.36
C ARG A 33 22.52 -5.24 -2.81
N GLY A 34 23.68 -5.12 -2.16
CA GLY A 34 24.40 -6.27 -1.60
C GLY A 34 23.62 -6.99 -0.51
N GLU A 35 23.02 -6.24 0.40
CA GLU A 35 22.23 -6.77 1.51
C GLU A 35 20.89 -7.34 1.02
N VAL A 36 20.19 -6.67 0.11
CA VAL A 36 18.96 -7.17 -0.52
C VAL A 36 19.23 -8.47 -1.25
N VAL A 37 20.28 -8.54 -2.09
CA VAL A 37 20.64 -9.76 -2.83
C VAL A 37 20.87 -10.94 -1.89
N LYS A 38 21.57 -10.74 -0.77
CA LYS A 38 21.78 -11.78 0.24
C LYS A 38 20.46 -12.22 0.90
N ARG A 39 19.62 -11.27 1.32
CA ARG A 39 18.34 -11.55 2.03
C ARG A 39 17.29 -12.22 1.16
N VAL A 40 17.26 -11.92 -0.13
CA VAL A 40 16.28 -12.50 -1.06
C VAL A 40 16.76 -13.76 -1.77
N GLY A 41 18.00 -14.17 -1.52
CA GLY A 41 18.53 -15.44 -2.03
C GLY A 41 19.07 -15.40 -3.46
N GLY A 42 19.66 -14.28 -3.90
CA GLY A 42 20.40 -14.23 -5.16
C GLY A 42 20.05 -13.07 -6.08
N PRO A 43 20.92 -12.75 -7.05
CA PRO A 43 20.78 -11.57 -7.91
C PRO A 43 19.60 -11.66 -8.89
N ALA A 44 19.26 -12.85 -9.43
CA ALA A 44 18.11 -13.03 -10.32
C ALA A 44 16.79 -12.73 -9.58
N ARG A 45 16.66 -13.25 -8.36
CA ARG A 45 15.51 -13.00 -7.48
C ARG A 45 15.40 -11.54 -7.09
N ALA A 46 16.52 -10.92 -6.71
CA ALA A 46 16.57 -9.50 -6.35
C ALA A 46 16.16 -8.61 -7.51
N ARG A 47 16.55 -8.94 -8.75
CA ARG A 47 16.16 -8.19 -9.96
C ARG A 47 14.65 -8.16 -10.13
N VAL A 48 13.99 -9.31 -10.07
CA VAL A 48 12.52 -9.41 -10.20
C VAL A 48 11.82 -8.61 -9.10
N ILE A 49 12.24 -8.79 -7.82
CA ILE A 49 11.64 -8.10 -6.68
C ILE A 49 11.80 -6.59 -6.80
N VAL A 50 13.00 -6.10 -7.14
CA VAL A 50 13.26 -4.66 -7.27
C VAL A 50 12.48 -4.06 -8.43
N LEU A 51 12.39 -4.74 -9.58
CA LEU A 51 11.62 -4.23 -10.72
C LEU A 51 10.12 -4.16 -10.39
N PHE A 52 9.55 -5.18 -9.73
CA PHE A 52 8.15 -5.15 -9.30
C PHE A 52 7.92 -4.08 -8.21
N ALA A 53 8.85 -3.92 -7.28
CA ALA A 53 8.82 -2.86 -6.29
C ALA A 53 8.85 -1.46 -6.92
N LEU A 54 9.65 -1.28 -8.00
CA LEU A 54 9.70 -0.02 -8.75
C LEU A 54 8.40 0.26 -9.52
N VAL A 55 7.73 -0.78 -10.06
CA VAL A 55 6.40 -0.60 -10.68
C VAL A 55 5.38 -0.09 -9.65
N LEU A 56 5.34 -0.73 -8.48
CA LEU A 56 4.44 -0.26 -7.41
C LEU A 56 4.89 1.10 -6.85
N ALA A 57 6.18 1.39 -6.83
CA ALA A 57 6.70 2.70 -6.44
C ALA A 57 6.22 3.81 -7.38
N LEU A 58 6.20 3.58 -8.69
CA LEU A 58 5.64 4.53 -9.65
C LEU A 58 4.14 4.76 -9.41
N ASN A 59 3.40 3.68 -9.14
CA ASN A 59 1.98 3.78 -8.82
C ASN A 59 1.74 4.60 -7.53
N GLY A 60 2.52 4.33 -6.48
CA GLY A 60 2.47 5.09 -5.23
C GLY A 60 2.86 6.56 -5.40
N ALA A 61 3.88 6.84 -6.22
CA ALA A 61 4.33 8.19 -6.52
C ALA A 61 3.25 9.00 -7.25
N ASP A 62 2.60 8.39 -8.25
CA ASP A 62 1.51 9.06 -8.96
C ASP A 62 0.30 9.34 -8.06
N ALA A 63 -0.09 8.38 -7.23
CA ALA A 63 -1.21 8.53 -6.29
C ALA A 63 -1.01 9.71 -5.31
N SER A 64 0.24 10.02 -4.95
CA SER A 64 0.59 11.12 -4.04
C SER A 64 0.77 12.48 -4.74
N THR A 65 0.96 12.48 -6.06
CA THR A 65 1.34 13.69 -6.82
C THR A 65 0.27 14.78 -6.76
N VAL A 66 -1.01 14.43 -6.97
CA VAL A 66 -2.10 15.44 -6.95
C VAL A 66 -2.15 16.16 -5.60
N GLY A 67 -2.03 15.42 -4.49
CA GLY A 67 -1.96 16.01 -3.15
C GLY A 67 -0.72 16.89 -2.93
N ALA A 68 0.45 16.46 -3.47
CA ALA A 68 1.70 17.19 -3.35
C ALA A 68 1.72 18.54 -4.09
N ILE A 69 1.01 18.62 -5.22
CA ILE A 69 0.94 19.83 -6.06
C ILE A 69 -0.41 20.56 -5.95
N ALA A 70 -1.26 20.16 -5.01
CA ALA A 70 -2.62 20.68 -4.87
C ALA A 70 -2.65 22.23 -4.75
N PRO A 71 -1.77 22.90 -3.96
CA PRO A 71 -1.76 24.37 -3.89
C PRO A 71 -1.45 25.04 -5.23
N GLN A 72 -0.58 24.43 -6.03
CA GLN A 72 -0.23 24.95 -7.36
C GLN A 72 -1.37 24.73 -8.37
N LEU A 73 -2.08 23.60 -8.27
CA LEU A 73 -3.26 23.32 -9.09
C LEU A 73 -4.41 24.30 -8.77
N GLU A 74 -4.67 24.56 -7.47
CA GLU A 74 -5.67 25.56 -7.06
C GLU A 74 -5.40 26.93 -7.67
N SER A 75 -4.14 27.39 -7.57
CA SER A 75 -3.77 28.70 -8.07
C SER A 75 -3.74 28.79 -9.61
N ALA A 76 -3.26 27.74 -10.28
CA ALA A 76 -3.07 27.74 -11.73
C ALA A 76 -4.35 27.47 -12.53
N LEU A 77 -5.23 26.59 -12.01
CA LEU A 77 -6.45 26.17 -12.69
C LEU A 77 -7.72 26.80 -12.09
N HIS A 78 -7.58 27.60 -11.02
CA HIS A 78 -8.70 28.22 -10.28
C HIS A 78 -9.74 27.19 -9.81
N ILE A 79 -9.28 26.04 -9.35
CA ILE A 79 -10.09 24.92 -8.87
C ILE A 79 -10.17 24.93 -7.33
N ASN A 80 -11.14 24.20 -6.80
CA ASN A 80 -11.41 24.12 -5.37
C ASN A 80 -11.04 22.71 -4.80
N ASN A 81 -11.22 22.54 -3.47
CA ASN A 81 -10.93 21.26 -2.80
C ASN A 81 -11.76 20.09 -3.34
N THR A 82 -13.01 20.32 -3.79
CA THR A 82 -13.82 19.27 -4.42
C THR A 82 -13.21 18.79 -5.72
N ASP A 83 -12.70 19.73 -6.53
CA ASP A 83 -12.04 19.43 -7.81
C ASP A 83 -10.73 18.66 -7.59
N ILE A 84 -9.93 19.03 -6.58
CA ILE A 84 -8.72 18.29 -6.18
C ILE A 84 -9.08 16.88 -5.71
N GLY A 85 -10.12 16.77 -4.88
CA GLY A 85 -10.66 15.50 -4.44
C GLY A 85 -11.10 14.63 -5.62
N LEU A 86 -11.77 15.20 -6.61
CA LEU A 86 -12.20 14.50 -7.83
C LEU A 86 -11.01 14.04 -8.68
N LEU A 87 -9.98 14.88 -8.89
CA LEU A 87 -8.76 14.50 -9.61
C LEU A 87 -8.03 13.32 -8.94
N SER A 88 -7.99 13.28 -7.61
CA SER A 88 -7.38 12.18 -6.86
C SER A 88 -8.25 10.92 -6.88
N SER A 89 -9.57 11.08 -6.71
CA SER A 89 -10.52 9.97 -6.62
C SER A 89 -10.74 9.26 -7.94
N VAL A 90 -10.79 9.99 -9.05
CA VAL A 90 -11.19 9.45 -10.34
C VAL A 90 -10.24 8.35 -10.83
N SER A 91 -8.93 8.52 -10.67
CA SER A 91 -7.95 7.49 -11.05
C SER A 91 -8.13 6.21 -10.22
N LEU A 92 -8.38 6.34 -8.93
CA LEU A 92 -8.60 5.20 -8.02
C LEU A 92 -9.93 4.48 -8.31
N LEU A 93 -11.01 5.24 -8.56
CA LEU A 93 -12.33 4.68 -8.90
C LEU A 93 -12.28 3.90 -10.21
N VAL A 94 -11.73 4.52 -11.25
CA VAL A 94 -11.56 3.87 -12.55
C VAL A 94 -10.67 2.65 -12.42
N GLY A 95 -9.55 2.77 -11.69
CA GLY A 95 -8.67 1.65 -11.39
C GLY A 95 -9.40 0.49 -10.71
N ALA A 96 -10.22 0.77 -9.70
CA ALA A 96 -11.01 -0.24 -9.00
C ALA A 96 -12.01 -0.96 -9.93
N VAL A 97 -12.71 -0.22 -10.79
CA VAL A 97 -13.66 -0.78 -11.77
C VAL A 97 -12.94 -1.64 -12.80
N PHE A 98 -11.81 -1.18 -13.31
CA PHE A 98 -11.05 -1.90 -14.35
C PHE A 98 -10.21 -3.05 -13.80
N THR A 99 -9.95 -3.12 -12.49
CA THR A 99 -9.15 -4.21 -11.89
C THR A 99 -9.72 -5.59 -12.19
N ILE A 100 -11.05 -5.78 -12.15
CA ILE A 100 -11.68 -7.09 -12.40
C ILE A 100 -11.55 -7.50 -13.88
N PRO A 101 -11.99 -6.71 -14.88
CA PRO A 101 -11.84 -7.10 -16.27
C PRO A 101 -10.37 -7.23 -16.70
N ILE A 102 -9.49 -6.38 -16.20
CA ILE A 102 -8.05 -6.46 -16.48
C ILE A 102 -7.45 -7.71 -15.83
N GLY A 103 -7.85 -8.08 -14.61
CA GLY A 103 -7.42 -9.31 -13.97
C GLY A 103 -7.74 -10.53 -14.84
N LEU A 104 -8.96 -10.64 -15.35
CA LEU A 104 -9.37 -11.70 -16.27
C LEU A 104 -8.58 -11.69 -17.59
N PHE A 105 -8.23 -10.51 -18.10
CA PHE A 105 -7.42 -10.37 -19.30
C PHE A 105 -5.96 -10.79 -19.05
N VAL A 106 -5.37 -10.39 -17.93
CA VAL A 106 -4.03 -10.80 -17.47
C VAL A 106 -3.94 -12.31 -17.31
N ASP A 107 -5.01 -12.95 -16.80
CA ASP A 107 -5.06 -14.41 -16.63
C ASP A 107 -5.08 -15.19 -17.94
N ARG A 108 -5.49 -14.57 -19.05
CA ARG A 108 -5.59 -15.22 -20.38
C ARG A 108 -4.44 -14.92 -21.32
N THR A 109 -3.56 -13.99 -20.97
CA THR A 109 -2.53 -13.44 -21.86
C THR A 109 -1.13 -13.47 -21.23
N ARG A 110 -0.08 -13.20 -22.00
CA ARG A 110 1.28 -13.03 -21.48
C ARG A 110 1.34 -11.79 -20.59
N ARG A 111 1.74 -11.97 -19.33
CA ARG A 111 1.68 -10.93 -18.29
C ARG A 111 2.79 -9.89 -18.39
N MET A 112 4.01 -10.31 -18.75
CA MET A 112 5.16 -9.40 -18.85
C MET A 112 4.99 -8.35 -19.95
N PRO A 113 4.60 -8.72 -21.20
CA PRO A 113 4.30 -7.74 -22.24
C PRO A 113 3.17 -6.78 -21.87
N ILE A 114 2.09 -7.28 -21.27
CA ILE A 114 0.97 -6.44 -20.85
C ILE A 114 1.41 -5.46 -19.76
N LEU A 115 2.16 -5.91 -18.76
CA LEU A 115 2.70 -5.05 -17.71
C LEU A 115 3.60 -3.96 -18.30
N ALA A 116 4.50 -4.30 -19.21
CA ALA A 116 5.38 -3.33 -19.84
C ALA A 116 4.62 -2.31 -20.70
N VAL A 117 3.65 -2.77 -21.50
CA VAL A 117 2.79 -1.88 -22.33
C VAL A 117 1.95 -0.98 -21.41
N SER A 118 1.36 -1.51 -20.34
CA SER A 118 0.59 -0.70 -19.41
C SER A 118 1.43 0.40 -18.75
N ILE A 119 2.70 0.13 -18.41
CA ILE A 119 3.61 1.15 -17.86
C ILE A 119 3.92 2.24 -18.91
N VAL A 120 4.10 1.88 -20.19
CA VAL A 120 4.26 2.86 -21.27
C VAL A 120 3.02 3.74 -21.41
N LEU A 121 1.83 3.14 -21.45
CA LEU A 121 0.56 3.88 -21.54
C LEU A 121 0.34 4.76 -20.30
N TRP A 122 0.68 4.27 -19.11
CA TRP A 122 0.67 5.05 -17.87
C TRP A 122 1.61 6.26 -17.96
N SER A 123 2.84 6.05 -18.44
CA SER A 123 3.83 7.13 -18.63
C SER A 123 3.35 8.16 -19.64
N LEU A 124 2.70 7.73 -20.73
CA LEU A 124 2.09 8.64 -21.70
C LEU A 124 0.94 9.43 -21.06
N ALA A 125 0.03 8.79 -20.32
CA ALA A 125 -1.06 9.48 -19.64
C ALA A 125 -0.56 10.51 -18.62
N SER A 126 0.49 10.18 -17.86
CA SER A 126 1.17 11.11 -16.95
C SER A 126 1.80 12.27 -17.73
N LEU A 127 2.50 11.99 -18.85
CA LEU A 127 3.09 13.01 -19.70
C LEU A 127 2.02 13.94 -20.30
N PHE A 128 0.89 13.40 -20.77
CA PHE A 128 -0.23 14.21 -21.26
C PHE A 128 -0.85 15.10 -20.17
N SER A 129 -0.79 14.69 -18.90
CA SER A 129 -1.21 15.53 -17.78
C SER A 129 -0.38 16.83 -17.69
N ALA A 130 0.90 16.80 -18.07
CA ALA A 130 1.73 17.99 -18.14
C ALA A 130 1.28 19.01 -19.20
N PHE A 131 0.59 18.57 -20.25
CA PHE A 131 0.05 19.43 -21.31
C PHE A 131 -1.40 19.85 -21.06
N ALA A 132 -1.98 19.53 -19.90
CA ALA A 132 -3.35 19.89 -19.60
C ALA A 132 -3.53 21.43 -19.56
N GLY A 133 -4.45 21.95 -20.40
CA GLY A 133 -4.77 23.38 -20.46
C GLY A 133 -5.79 23.83 -19.42
N GLY A 134 -6.44 22.89 -18.68
CA GLY A 134 -7.46 23.19 -17.69
C GLY A 134 -7.91 21.93 -16.95
N PHE A 135 -8.85 22.10 -16.01
CA PHE A 135 -9.36 21.04 -15.16
C PHE A 135 -9.88 19.83 -15.95
N SER A 136 -10.74 20.05 -16.95
CA SER A 136 -11.37 18.95 -17.72
C SER A 136 -10.35 18.11 -18.48
N SER A 137 -9.32 18.73 -19.08
CA SER A 137 -8.24 18.00 -19.75
C SER A 137 -7.38 17.22 -18.79
N LEU A 138 -7.07 17.76 -17.61
CA LEU A 138 -6.36 17.05 -16.55
C LEU A 138 -7.20 15.88 -16.01
N LEU A 139 -8.50 16.08 -15.80
CA LEU A 139 -9.40 15.03 -15.35
C LEU A 139 -9.47 13.86 -16.35
N LEU A 140 -9.50 14.16 -17.65
CA LEU A 140 -9.51 13.13 -18.70
C LEU A 140 -8.22 12.29 -18.66
N THR A 141 -7.06 12.92 -18.46
CA THR A 141 -5.79 12.18 -18.34
C THR A 141 -5.75 11.33 -17.08
N ARG A 142 -6.36 11.77 -15.97
CA ARG A 142 -6.50 10.99 -14.73
C ARG A 142 -7.41 9.78 -14.90
N LEU A 143 -8.51 9.91 -15.67
CA LEU A 143 -9.37 8.79 -16.06
C LEU A 143 -8.59 7.72 -16.85
N ALA A 144 -7.88 8.15 -17.90
CA ALA A 144 -7.08 7.25 -18.72
C ALA A 144 -6.00 6.55 -17.89
N LEU A 145 -5.32 7.29 -17.02
CA LEU A 145 -4.30 6.78 -16.13
C LEU A 145 -4.84 5.70 -15.16
N GLY A 146 -6.02 5.95 -14.55
CA GLY A 146 -6.66 4.99 -13.65
C GLY A 146 -6.96 3.65 -14.34
N ALA A 147 -7.48 3.69 -15.57
CA ALA A 147 -7.77 2.47 -16.33
C ALA A 147 -6.50 1.63 -16.61
N VAL A 148 -5.39 2.28 -16.91
CA VAL A 148 -4.12 1.62 -17.21
C VAL A 148 -3.41 1.13 -15.94
N ALA A 149 -3.42 1.92 -14.88
CA ALA A 149 -2.79 1.59 -13.59
C ALA A 149 -3.39 0.34 -12.94
N ALA A 150 -4.65 0.01 -13.23
CA ALA A 150 -5.33 -1.20 -12.77
C ALA A 150 -4.62 -2.51 -13.14
N THR A 151 -3.71 -2.49 -14.13
CA THR A 151 -2.99 -3.68 -14.61
C THR A 151 -1.88 -4.13 -13.65
N ALA A 152 -1.21 -3.20 -12.97
CA ALA A 152 0.00 -3.48 -12.21
C ALA A 152 -0.23 -4.49 -11.07
N GLY A 153 -1.26 -4.28 -10.26
CA GLY A 153 -1.58 -5.15 -9.12
C GLY A 153 -1.80 -6.63 -9.50
N PRO A 154 -2.79 -6.94 -10.36
CA PRO A 154 -3.06 -8.31 -10.80
C PRO A 154 -1.88 -8.97 -11.51
N ALA A 155 -1.17 -8.24 -12.39
CA ALA A 155 -0.03 -8.78 -13.11
C ALA A 155 1.13 -9.14 -12.17
N ILE A 156 1.51 -8.24 -11.26
CA ILE A 156 2.58 -8.48 -10.28
C ILE A 156 2.21 -9.61 -9.33
N ALA A 157 0.95 -9.68 -8.88
CA ALA A 157 0.49 -10.75 -8.00
C ALA A 157 0.61 -12.11 -8.68
N SER A 158 0.13 -12.24 -9.92
CA SER A 158 0.22 -13.46 -10.72
C SER A 158 1.68 -13.85 -11.00
N LEU A 159 2.52 -12.91 -11.43
CA LEU A 159 3.94 -13.15 -11.69
C LEU A 159 4.71 -13.55 -10.41
N THR A 160 4.42 -12.91 -9.27
CA THR A 160 5.01 -13.28 -7.98
C THR A 160 4.64 -14.71 -7.60
N GLY A 161 3.39 -15.11 -7.89
CA GLY A 161 2.94 -16.50 -7.67
C GLY A 161 3.70 -17.52 -8.47
N ASP A 162 4.15 -17.19 -9.68
CA ASP A 162 4.87 -18.13 -10.54
C ASP A 162 6.40 -18.09 -10.35
N TYR A 163 6.96 -16.95 -9.96
CA TYR A 163 8.39 -16.85 -9.71
C TYR A 163 8.84 -17.34 -8.34
N PHE A 164 7.97 -17.31 -7.34
CA PHE A 164 8.34 -17.59 -5.95
C PHE A 164 7.46 -18.68 -5.33
N SER A 165 8.08 -19.53 -4.51
CA SER A 165 7.39 -20.60 -3.81
C SER A 165 6.35 -20.07 -2.81
N PRO A 166 5.27 -20.81 -2.54
CA PRO A 166 4.20 -20.38 -1.63
C PRO A 166 4.66 -19.95 -0.24
N ASP A 167 5.66 -20.65 0.30
CA ASP A 167 6.21 -20.43 1.64
C ASP A 167 6.94 -19.08 1.80
N GLU A 168 7.40 -18.48 0.70
CA GLU A 168 8.12 -17.22 0.72
C GLU A 168 7.36 -16.03 0.10
N ARG A 169 6.24 -16.27 -0.59
CA ARG A 169 5.46 -15.23 -1.28
C ARG A 169 5.09 -14.06 -0.38
N GLY A 170 4.69 -14.31 0.86
CA GLY A 170 4.33 -13.27 1.82
C GLY A 170 5.50 -12.33 2.12
N ARG A 171 6.70 -12.89 2.33
CA ARG A 171 7.93 -12.13 2.54
C ARG A 171 8.33 -11.34 1.29
N ILE A 172 8.26 -11.97 0.11
CA ILE A 172 8.57 -11.31 -1.17
C ILE A 172 7.59 -10.17 -1.44
N TRP A 173 6.29 -10.42 -1.22
CA TRP A 173 5.26 -9.41 -1.39
C TRP A 173 5.48 -8.21 -0.45
N SER A 174 5.91 -8.44 0.79
CA SER A 174 6.22 -7.34 1.70
C SER A 174 7.38 -6.46 1.19
N TYR A 175 8.40 -7.03 0.55
CA TYR A 175 9.47 -6.24 -0.09
C TYR A 175 8.97 -5.41 -1.27
N ILE A 176 8.05 -5.96 -2.06
CA ILE A 176 7.42 -5.25 -3.19
C ILE A 176 6.56 -4.08 -2.68
N LEU A 177 5.79 -4.27 -1.61
CA LEU A 177 4.98 -3.23 -0.99
C LEU A 177 5.81 -2.11 -0.31
N VAL A 178 7.00 -2.42 0.18
CA VAL A 178 7.95 -1.39 0.65
C VAL A 178 8.30 -0.43 -0.50
N GLY A 179 8.41 -0.95 -1.73
CA GLY A 179 8.58 -0.11 -2.93
C GLY A 179 7.43 0.88 -3.13
N GLU A 180 6.19 0.42 -3.00
CA GLU A 180 4.99 1.29 -3.10
C GLU A 180 5.01 2.40 -2.05
N ALA A 181 5.27 2.06 -0.79
CA ALA A 181 5.34 3.03 0.30
C ALA A 181 6.47 4.05 0.08
N ALA A 182 7.66 3.57 -0.34
CA ALA A 182 8.78 4.44 -0.68
C ALA A 182 8.43 5.34 -1.87
N GLY A 183 7.79 4.79 -2.91
CA GLY A 183 7.32 5.53 -4.08
C GLY A 183 6.34 6.65 -3.70
N THR A 184 5.38 6.37 -2.84
CA THR A 184 4.44 7.37 -2.32
C THR A 184 5.16 8.51 -1.63
N ALA A 185 6.12 8.22 -0.76
CA ALA A 185 6.90 9.23 -0.05
C ALA A 185 7.79 10.07 -1.00
N PHE A 186 8.54 9.39 -1.88
CA PHE A 186 9.40 10.06 -2.86
C PHE A 186 8.59 10.85 -3.89
N GLY A 187 7.49 10.31 -4.37
CA GLY A 187 6.58 10.98 -5.30
C GLY A 187 6.03 12.26 -4.71
N PHE A 188 5.59 12.21 -3.46
CA PHE A 188 5.11 13.39 -2.75
C PHE A 188 6.19 14.47 -2.67
N ILE A 189 7.39 14.14 -2.17
CA ILE A 189 8.50 15.08 -2.00
C ILE A 189 8.97 15.62 -3.35
N ILE A 190 9.21 14.75 -4.33
CA ILE A 190 9.75 15.15 -5.63
C ILE A 190 8.74 15.99 -6.40
N SER A 191 7.45 15.60 -6.41
CA SER A 191 6.41 16.34 -7.12
C SER A 191 6.20 17.72 -6.53
N GLY A 192 6.13 17.85 -5.21
CA GLY A 192 6.00 19.14 -4.53
C GLY A 192 7.21 20.04 -4.76
N PHE A 193 8.44 19.50 -4.64
CA PHE A 193 9.67 20.24 -4.87
C PHE A 193 9.81 20.72 -6.32
N VAL A 194 9.56 19.85 -7.30
CA VAL A 194 9.61 20.23 -8.72
C VAL A 194 8.56 21.28 -9.05
N ALA A 195 7.34 21.10 -8.54
CA ALA A 195 6.25 22.06 -8.76
C ALA A 195 6.53 23.42 -8.12
N SER A 196 7.25 23.46 -7.01
CA SER A 196 7.61 24.72 -6.34
C SER A 196 8.75 25.47 -7.02
N LEU A 197 9.67 24.76 -7.68
CA LEU A 197 10.85 25.37 -8.34
C LEU A 197 10.62 25.72 -9.80
N ILE A 198 9.76 24.97 -10.51
CA ILE A 198 9.60 25.08 -11.96
C ILE A 198 8.13 25.40 -12.28
N ASP A 199 7.28 24.37 -12.25
CA ASP A 199 5.84 24.43 -12.53
C ASP A 199 5.23 23.07 -12.15
N TRP A 200 3.91 23.04 -11.82
CA TRP A 200 3.20 21.82 -11.51
C TRP A 200 3.20 20.78 -12.65
N ARG A 201 3.28 21.26 -13.91
CA ARG A 201 3.37 20.41 -15.09
C ARG A 201 4.66 19.60 -15.11
N ALA A 202 5.76 20.20 -14.67
CA ALA A 202 7.06 19.54 -14.62
C ALA A 202 7.06 18.32 -13.67
N ALA A 203 6.23 18.32 -12.63
CA ALA A 203 6.08 17.18 -11.74
C ALA A 203 5.60 15.92 -12.50
N PHE A 204 4.61 16.07 -13.39
CA PHE A 204 4.12 14.95 -14.21
C PHE A 204 5.16 14.46 -15.22
N VAL A 205 5.94 15.35 -15.81
CA VAL A 205 7.05 14.98 -16.72
C VAL A 205 8.10 14.16 -15.98
N VAL A 206 8.52 14.62 -14.80
CA VAL A 206 9.53 13.93 -13.97
C VAL A 206 9.07 12.55 -13.56
N LEU A 207 7.78 12.36 -13.28
CA LEU A 207 7.22 11.04 -12.97
C LEU A 207 7.10 10.13 -14.19
N ALA A 208 6.79 10.69 -15.37
CA ALA A 208 6.60 9.91 -16.59
C ALA A 208 7.91 9.27 -17.08
N LEU A 209 9.02 10.00 -17.01
CA LEU A 209 10.30 9.56 -17.57
C LEU A 209 10.82 8.23 -17.00
N PRO A 210 10.87 8.00 -15.67
CA PRO A 210 11.30 6.72 -15.13
C PRO A 210 10.46 5.54 -15.59
N GLY A 211 9.17 5.74 -15.87
CA GLY A 211 8.27 4.69 -16.34
C GLY A 211 8.67 4.13 -17.70
N PHE A 212 9.08 4.96 -18.65
CA PHE A 212 9.59 4.49 -19.95
C PHE A 212 10.84 3.61 -19.81
N PHE A 213 11.78 4.01 -18.94
CA PHE A 213 12.97 3.21 -18.65
C PHE A 213 12.60 1.89 -17.98
N LEU A 214 11.68 1.92 -17.03
CA LEU A 214 11.24 0.73 -16.32
C LEU A 214 10.51 -0.25 -17.25
N ALA A 215 9.63 0.24 -18.12
CA ALA A 215 8.95 -0.58 -19.12
C ALA A 215 9.95 -1.29 -20.05
N ARG A 216 10.95 -0.54 -20.55
CA ARG A 216 12.02 -1.09 -21.39
C ARG A 216 12.84 -2.14 -20.65
N GLU A 217 13.19 -1.87 -19.38
CA GLU A 217 13.96 -2.81 -18.56
C GLU A 217 13.18 -4.10 -18.30
N LEU A 218 11.90 -3.99 -17.91
CA LEU A 218 11.02 -5.14 -17.73
C LEU A 218 10.91 -5.98 -19.00
N TRP A 219 10.63 -5.34 -20.14
CA TRP A 219 10.49 -6.02 -21.43
C TRP A 219 11.74 -6.80 -21.85
N ARG A 220 12.93 -6.25 -21.54
CA ARG A 220 14.21 -6.82 -22.00
C ARG A 220 14.81 -7.84 -21.05
N THR A 221 14.50 -7.76 -19.76
CA THR A 221 15.27 -8.47 -18.74
C THR A 221 14.47 -9.42 -17.87
N VAL A 222 13.13 -9.42 -18.00
CA VAL A 222 12.28 -10.31 -17.20
C VAL A 222 11.51 -11.23 -18.13
N PRO A 223 11.91 -12.52 -18.27
CA PRO A 223 11.22 -13.48 -19.11
C PRO A 223 9.83 -13.81 -18.54
N GLU A 224 8.92 -14.25 -19.41
CA GLU A 224 7.59 -14.73 -18.97
C GLU A 224 7.73 -16.08 -18.28
N PRO A 225 7.31 -16.23 -16.99
CA PRO A 225 7.36 -17.52 -16.32
C PRO A 225 6.23 -18.44 -16.79
N LEU A 226 6.44 -19.76 -16.69
CA LEU A 226 5.37 -20.74 -16.88
C LEU A 226 4.31 -20.55 -15.79
N ARG A 227 3.04 -20.73 -16.17
CA ARG A 227 1.90 -20.61 -15.26
C ARG A 227 1.79 -21.78 -14.31
N GLY A 228 1.13 -21.55 -13.17
CA GLY A 228 0.84 -22.61 -12.19
C GLY A 228 1.99 -22.88 -11.23
N GLY A 229 2.89 -21.91 -11.02
CA GLY A 229 3.98 -22.04 -10.04
C GLY A 229 5.11 -22.96 -10.48
N GLN A 230 5.22 -23.23 -11.79
CA GLN A 230 6.22 -24.16 -12.32
C GLN A 230 7.60 -23.53 -12.57
N SER A 231 7.73 -22.21 -12.43
CA SER A 231 8.95 -21.44 -12.73
C SER A 231 9.64 -20.85 -11.50
N HIS A 232 9.57 -21.53 -10.35
CA HIS A 232 10.15 -21.01 -9.12
C HIS A 232 11.67 -20.76 -9.25
N LEU A 233 12.06 -19.51 -8.97
CA LEU A 233 13.47 -19.10 -8.95
C LEU A 233 14.18 -19.69 -7.72
N GLN A 234 15.20 -20.50 -7.98
CA GLN A 234 15.99 -21.08 -6.90
C GLN A 234 16.84 -20.05 -6.17
N VAL A 235 17.09 -20.32 -4.89
CA VAL A 235 18.06 -19.54 -4.10
C VAL A 235 19.45 -19.71 -4.73
N GLY A 236 20.17 -18.60 -4.89
CA GLY A 236 21.49 -18.59 -5.53
C GLY A 236 21.48 -18.39 -7.05
N ALA A 237 20.30 -18.30 -7.70
CA ALA A 237 20.22 -18.03 -9.13
C ALA A 237 20.86 -16.68 -9.49
N VAL A 238 21.81 -16.70 -10.43
CA VAL A 238 22.54 -15.51 -10.91
C VAL A 238 21.92 -14.97 -12.19
N ASP A 239 21.67 -15.86 -13.15
CA ASP A 239 21.07 -15.54 -14.44
C ASP A 239 19.58 -15.87 -14.43
N LEU A 240 18.73 -14.87 -14.76
CA LEU A 240 17.29 -15.00 -14.70
C LEU A 240 16.73 -15.85 -15.84
N ASP A 241 17.26 -15.67 -17.07
CA ASP A 241 16.80 -16.42 -18.23
C ASP A 241 17.13 -17.90 -18.09
N LEU A 242 18.36 -18.19 -17.65
CA LEU A 242 18.79 -19.56 -17.38
C LEU A 242 17.98 -20.21 -16.22
N ALA A 243 17.66 -19.44 -15.18
CA ALA A 243 16.89 -19.93 -14.04
C ALA A 243 15.46 -20.29 -14.44
N VAL A 244 14.80 -19.45 -15.25
CA VAL A 244 13.45 -19.72 -15.77
C VAL A 244 13.46 -20.89 -16.75
N ALA A 245 14.43 -20.97 -17.66
CA ALA A 245 14.58 -22.09 -18.59
C ALA A 245 14.81 -23.44 -17.85
N LYS A 246 15.65 -23.45 -16.82
CA LYS A 246 15.86 -24.65 -15.97
C LYS A 246 14.58 -25.05 -15.22
N ALA A 247 13.81 -24.09 -14.72
CA ALA A 247 12.54 -24.36 -14.07
C ALA A 247 11.53 -24.95 -15.05
N ALA A 248 11.43 -24.41 -16.27
CA ALA A 248 10.59 -24.95 -17.34
C ALA A 248 10.96 -26.40 -17.69
N ALA A 249 12.24 -26.68 -17.88
CA ALA A 249 12.73 -28.05 -18.18
C ALA A 249 12.49 -29.07 -17.04
N ARG A 250 12.36 -28.63 -15.78
CA ARG A 250 11.93 -29.49 -14.66
C ARG A 250 10.45 -29.79 -14.71
N ALA A 251 9.64 -28.77 -14.99
CA ALA A 251 8.20 -28.92 -15.12
C ALA A 251 7.84 -29.95 -16.23
N GLU A 252 8.54 -29.90 -17.36
CA GLU A 252 8.40 -30.86 -18.45
C GLU A 252 8.76 -32.30 -18.05
N ARG A 253 9.67 -32.50 -17.08
CA ARG A 253 10.06 -33.81 -16.54
C ARG A 253 9.15 -34.33 -15.43
N GLY A 254 8.12 -33.56 -15.04
CA GLY A 254 7.25 -33.92 -13.92
C GLY A 254 7.87 -33.72 -12.53
N ASP A 255 9.06 -33.13 -12.45
CA ASP A 255 9.79 -32.81 -11.21
C ASP A 255 9.23 -31.49 -10.59
N VAL A 256 7.92 -31.42 -10.40
CA VAL A 256 7.27 -30.27 -9.75
C VAL A 256 7.26 -30.56 -8.26
N PRO A 257 7.92 -29.74 -7.42
CA PRO A 257 7.79 -29.89 -5.97
C PRO A 257 6.32 -29.75 -5.57
N ASP A 258 5.83 -30.62 -4.73
CA ASP A 258 4.48 -30.57 -4.15
C ASP A 258 4.31 -29.25 -3.36
N ALA A 259 3.93 -28.20 -4.06
CA ALA A 259 3.82 -26.83 -3.54
C ALA A 259 2.56 -26.62 -2.67
N ALA A 260 1.67 -27.62 -2.62
CA ALA A 260 0.37 -27.47 -1.96
C ALA A 260 0.42 -27.55 -0.43
N GLN A 261 1.46 -28.13 0.16
CA GLN A 261 1.47 -28.45 1.59
C GLN A 261 2.26 -27.51 2.51
N SER A 262 3.13 -26.63 1.99
CA SER A 262 4.08 -25.88 2.85
C SER A 262 3.70 -24.43 3.14
N ALA A 263 2.70 -23.87 2.48
CA ALA A 263 2.57 -22.40 2.37
C ALA A 263 1.79 -21.70 3.49
N SER A 264 1.16 -22.41 4.40
CA SER A 264 0.12 -21.80 5.25
C SER A 264 0.49 -21.64 6.72
N THR A 265 1.68 -22.03 7.18
CA THR A 265 1.69 -22.65 8.51
C THR A 265 2.20 -21.80 9.67
N GLY A 266 2.97 -20.74 9.49
CA GLY A 266 3.62 -20.11 10.66
C GLY A 266 2.69 -19.22 11.49
N SER A 267 2.00 -18.27 10.86
CA SER A 267 1.19 -17.26 11.56
C SER A 267 -0.18 -17.79 11.96
N ALA A 268 -0.92 -18.36 11.01
CA ALA A 268 -2.25 -18.92 11.26
C ALA A 268 -2.19 -20.12 12.22
N LYS A 269 -1.15 -20.95 12.14
CA LYS A 269 -0.93 -22.06 13.08
C LYS A 269 -0.82 -21.56 14.52
N ALA A 270 -0.07 -20.48 14.76
CA ALA A 270 0.09 -19.92 16.11
C ALA A 270 -1.26 -19.45 16.69
N ALA A 271 -2.13 -18.82 15.88
CA ALA A 271 -3.47 -18.42 16.32
C ALA A 271 -4.38 -19.61 16.58
N ARG A 272 -4.35 -20.63 15.73
CA ARG A 272 -5.13 -21.87 15.90
C ARG A 272 -4.71 -22.67 17.13
N ASP A 273 -3.40 -22.81 17.36
CA ASP A 273 -2.87 -23.45 18.57
C ASP A 273 -3.24 -22.66 19.83
N ALA A 274 -3.27 -21.33 19.76
CA ALA A 274 -3.73 -20.50 20.85
C ALA A 274 -5.24 -20.66 21.09
N ALA A 275 -6.07 -20.73 20.03
CA ALA A 275 -7.50 -20.98 20.14
C ALA A 275 -7.81 -22.36 20.75
N ARG A 276 -7.09 -23.39 20.32
CA ARG A 276 -7.20 -24.74 20.92
C ARG A 276 -6.85 -24.73 22.40
N ARG A 277 -5.75 -24.07 22.79
CA ARG A 277 -5.34 -23.94 24.19
C ARG A 277 -6.32 -23.17 25.04
N ALA A 278 -6.98 -22.18 24.45
CA ALA A 278 -8.00 -21.37 25.11
C ALA A 278 -9.38 -22.07 25.18
N GLY A 279 -9.53 -23.28 24.64
CA GLY A 279 -10.81 -23.99 24.58
C GLY A 279 -11.89 -23.27 23.76
N ALA A 280 -11.49 -22.52 22.72
CA ALA A 280 -12.44 -21.78 21.90
C ALA A 280 -13.37 -22.73 21.16
N VAL A 281 -14.67 -22.55 21.32
CA VAL A 281 -15.70 -23.35 20.66
C VAL A 281 -15.93 -22.79 19.27
N PRO A 282 -15.81 -23.60 18.19
CA PRO A 282 -16.09 -23.16 16.83
C PRO A 282 -17.57 -22.82 16.66
N ASN A 283 -17.89 -21.76 15.89
CA ASN A 283 -19.26 -21.50 15.46
C ASN A 283 -19.66 -22.55 14.43
N PRO A 284 -20.69 -23.41 14.71
CA PRO A 284 -21.06 -24.51 13.82
C PRO A 284 -21.50 -24.04 12.41
N GLU A 285 -22.11 -22.85 12.32
CA GLU A 285 -22.60 -22.30 11.04
C GLU A 285 -21.45 -21.88 10.10
N LEU A 286 -20.24 -21.66 10.66
CA LEU A 286 -19.06 -21.23 9.92
C LEU A 286 -18.09 -22.37 9.64
N VAL A 287 -18.38 -23.59 10.09
CA VAL A 287 -17.57 -24.76 9.78
C VAL A 287 -17.93 -25.30 8.39
N LEU A 288 -16.97 -25.27 7.48
CA LEU A 288 -17.14 -25.82 6.14
C LEU A 288 -16.82 -27.32 6.15
N HIS A 289 -17.77 -28.12 5.69
CA HIS A 289 -17.62 -29.59 5.54
C HIS A 289 -17.19 -30.00 4.13
N GLU A 290 -17.17 -29.04 3.19
CA GLU A 290 -16.70 -29.20 1.82
C GLU A 290 -15.30 -28.59 1.67
N ASP A 291 -14.52 -29.02 0.67
CA ASP A 291 -13.23 -28.41 0.37
C ASP A 291 -13.42 -26.91 0.01
N PRO A 292 -12.90 -25.97 0.80
CA PRO A 292 -13.06 -24.54 0.56
C PRO A 292 -12.52 -24.09 -0.80
N SER A 293 -11.53 -24.80 -1.36
CA SER A 293 -10.91 -24.47 -2.64
C SER A 293 -11.86 -24.67 -3.82
N GLN A 294 -12.81 -25.61 -3.71
CA GLN A 294 -13.78 -25.96 -4.75
C GLN A 294 -15.05 -25.08 -4.74
N MET A 295 -15.19 -24.20 -3.74
CA MET A 295 -16.36 -23.32 -3.65
C MET A 295 -16.42 -22.37 -4.85
N GLY A 296 -17.63 -22.14 -5.39
CA GLY A 296 -17.86 -21.10 -6.40
C GLY A 296 -17.59 -19.69 -5.86
N LEU A 297 -17.22 -18.75 -6.74
CA LEU A 297 -16.81 -17.39 -6.36
C LEU A 297 -17.86 -16.67 -5.48
N LEU A 298 -19.12 -16.66 -5.90
CA LEU A 298 -20.20 -15.97 -5.18
C LEU A 298 -20.43 -16.54 -3.78
N ARG A 299 -20.39 -17.87 -3.65
CA ARG A 299 -20.52 -18.57 -2.36
C ARG A 299 -19.34 -18.26 -1.45
N SER A 300 -18.12 -18.21 -2.00
CA SER A 300 -16.92 -17.83 -1.24
C SER A 300 -17.00 -16.40 -0.72
N VAL A 301 -17.39 -15.44 -1.58
CA VAL A 301 -17.55 -14.04 -1.18
C VAL A 301 -18.63 -13.92 -0.08
N ARG A 302 -19.79 -14.58 -0.25
CA ARG A 302 -20.83 -14.59 0.78
C ARG A 302 -20.32 -15.16 2.11
N PHE A 303 -19.57 -16.25 2.07
CA PHE A 303 -18.97 -16.85 3.26
C PHE A 303 -17.97 -15.91 3.93
N ILE A 304 -17.06 -15.29 3.17
CA ILE A 304 -16.05 -14.36 3.67
C ILE A 304 -16.68 -13.18 4.44
N PHE A 305 -17.81 -12.66 3.94
CA PHE A 305 -18.56 -11.61 4.61
C PHE A 305 -19.49 -12.12 5.74
N ALA A 306 -19.80 -13.41 5.76
CA ALA A 306 -20.58 -14.02 6.83
C ALA A 306 -19.77 -14.25 8.12
N VAL A 307 -18.42 -14.34 8.02
CA VAL A 307 -17.54 -14.43 9.20
C VAL A 307 -17.51 -13.08 9.93
N PRO A 308 -18.09 -12.96 11.16
CA PRO A 308 -18.32 -11.67 11.81
C PRO A 308 -17.03 -10.88 12.07
N SER A 309 -16.01 -11.53 12.63
CA SER A 309 -14.73 -10.87 12.90
C SER A 309 -14.06 -10.39 11.61
N ASN A 310 -14.16 -11.16 10.51
CA ASN A 310 -13.61 -10.76 9.22
C ASN A 310 -14.34 -9.55 8.64
N LEU A 311 -15.67 -9.51 8.72
CA LEU A 311 -16.48 -8.36 8.29
C LEU A 311 -16.08 -7.09 9.05
N PHE A 312 -15.98 -7.17 10.39
CA PHE A 312 -15.55 -6.03 11.20
C PHE A 312 -14.12 -5.57 10.84
N MET A 313 -13.21 -6.51 10.57
CA MET A 313 -11.85 -6.18 10.13
C MET A 313 -11.80 -5.56 8.74
N ILE A 314 -12.61 -6.04 7.79
CA ILE A 314 -12.71 -5.46 6.43
C ILE A 314 -13.21 -4.01 6.52
N VAL A 315 -14.35 -3.79 7.20
CA VAL A 315 -14.95 -2.45 7.31
C VAL A 315 -14.05 -1.51 8.12
N GLY A 316 -13.57 -1.96 9.29
CA GLY A 316 -12.70 -1.16 10.15
C GLY A 316 -11.40 -0.75 9.46
N SER A 317 -10.72 -1.69 8.77
CA SER A 317 -9.51 -1.34 8.01
C SER A 317 -9.81 -0.42 6.83
N SER A 318 -10.94 -0.59 6.14
CA SER A 318 -11.33 0.27 5.01
C SER A 318 -11.61 1.70 5.46
N LEU A 319 -12.20 1.91 6.65
CA LEU A 319 -12.35 3.24 7.25
C LEU A 319 -11.00 3.86 7.62
N GLY A 320 -10.04 3.07 8.11
CA GLY A 320 -8.67 3.54 8.33
C GLY A 320 -7.99 3.99 7.03
N TYR A 321 -8.13 3.22 5.97
CA TYR A 321 -7.61 3.58 4.64
C TYR A 321 -8.34 4.76 4.01
N PHE A 322 -9.64 4.89 4.25
CA PHE A 322 -10.43 6.07 3.85
C PHE A 322 -9.83 7.34 4.48
N TYR A 323 -9.64 7.35 5.79
CA TYR A 323 -9.04 8.49 6.47
C TYR A 323 -7.62 8.80 5.96
N PHE A 324 -6.80 7.77 5.79
CA PHE A 324 -5.43 7.91 5.29
C PHE A 324 -5.37 8.52 3.88
N ALA A 325 -6.27 8.11 2.97
CA ALA A 325 -6.31 8.65 1.60
C ALA A 325 -6.75 10.12 1.58
N GLY A 326 -7.71 10.51 2.41
CA GLY A 326 -8.08 11.91 2.59
C GLY A 326 -6.93 12.76 3.14
N LEU A 327 -6.23 12.25 4.17
CA LEU A 327 -5.05 12.89 4.72
C LEU A 327 -3.95 13.04 3.65
N GLN A 328 -3.65 11.99 2.90
CA GLN A 328 -2.62 12.01 1.85
C GLN A 328 -2.91 13.08 0.78
N THR A 329 -4.17 13.30 0.45
CA THR A 329 -4.57 14.29 -0.57
C THR A 329 -4.50 15.73 -0.05
N PHE A 330 -4.94 15.99 1.18
CA PHE A 330 -5.15 17.35 1.67
C PHE A 330 -4.18 17.81 2.76
N ALA A 331 -3.29 16.94 3.27
CA ALA A 331 -2.39 17.31 4.37
C ALA A 331 -1.47 18.50 4.02
N LEU A 332 -0.97 18.58 2.78
CA LEU A 332 -0.12 19.68 2.36
C LEU A 332 -0.88 21.00 2.33
N LEU A 333 -2.09 21.01 1.77
CA LEU A 333 -2.98 22.17 1.75
C LEU A 333 -3.31 22.62 3.17
N PHE A 334 -3.62 21.67 4.04
CA PHE A 334 -3.91 21.93 5.45
C PHE A 334 -2.71 22.58 6.17
N VAL A 335 -1.53 21.97 6.11
CA VAL A 335 -0.33 22.49 6.80
C VAL A 335 0.04 23.88 6.29
N LYS A 336 -0.05 24.12 4.99
CA LYS A 336 0.21 25.45 4.41
C LYS A 336 -0.85 26.48 4.81
N GLY A 337 -2.12 26.13 4.75
CA GLY A 337 -3.23 27.04 5.06
C GLY A 337 -3.40 27.31 6.54
N HIS A 338 -3.38 26.27 7.39
CA HIS A 338 -3.63 26.38 8.82
C HIS A 338 -2.44 26.98 9.59
N TYR A 339 -1.22 26.52 9.29
CA TYR A 339 0.00 26.97 9.98
C TYR A 339 0.75 28.07 9.23
N ASN A 340 0.23 28.55 8.10
CA ASN A 340 0.91 29.51 7.22
C ASN A 340 2.36 29.09 6.89
N ALA A 341 2.58 27.77 6.72
CA ALA A 341 3.89 27.20 6.50
C ALA A 341 4.31 27.34 5.02
N GLY A 342 5.60 27.62 4.80
CA GLY A 342 6.18 27.57 3.47
C GLY A 342 6.18 26.14 2.90
N GLN A 343 6.28 26.01 1.57
CA GLN A 343 6.26 24.71 0.87
C GLN A 343 7.26 23.71 1.45
N ALA A 344 8.53 24.12 1.61
CA ALA A 344 9.59 23.26 2.13
C ALA A 344 9.33 22.77 3.57
N THR A 345 8.77 23.64 4.42
CA THR A 345 8.40 23.27 5.80
C THR A 345 7.26 22.26 5.80
N ALA A 346 6.24 22.47 4.98
CA ALA A 346 5.10 21.54 4.88
C ALA A 346 5.54 20.17 4.35
N GLU A 347 6.42 20.13 3.35
CA GLU A 347 7.00 18.87 2.84
C GLU A 347 7.84 18.15 3.90
N LEU A 348 8.62 18.87 4.71
CA LEU A 348 9.37 18.29 5.82
C LEU A 348 8.44 17.67 6.88
N VAL A 349 7.35 18.35 7.23
CA VAL A 349 6.32 17.81 8.14
C VAL A 349 5.81 16.49 7.62
N LEU A 350 5.42 16.43 6.34
CA LEU A 350 4.90 15.20 5.74
C LEU A 350 5.95 14.09 5.66
N ALA A 351 7.21 14.41 5.40
CA ALA A 351 8.30 13.45 5.46
C ALA A 351 8.46 12.85 6.87
N LEU A 352 8.31 13.66 7.92
CA LEU A 352 8.35 13.17 9.31
C LEU A 352 7.13 12.30 9.66
N LEU A 353 5.94 12.58 9.11
CA LEU A 353 4.78 11.70 9.24
C LEU A 353 5.05 10.32 8.63
N VAL A 354 5.72 10.26 7.48
CA VAL A 354 6.13 8.98 6.86
C VAL A 354 7.11 8.22 7.76
N VAL A 355 8.08 8.90 8.38
CA VAL A 355 8.98 8.26 9.36
C VAL A 355 8.19 7.67 10.53
N GLY A 356 7.23 8.42 11.07
CA GLY A 356 6.32 7.93 12.10
C GLY A 356 5.56 6.68 11.64
N ALA A 357 5.00 6.70 10.43
CA ALA A 357 4.29 5.59 9.84
C ALA A 357 5.15 4.31 9.70
N VAL A 358 6.41 4.46 9.27
CA VAL A 358 7.36 3.34 9.18
C VAL A 358 7.65 2.75 10.56
N ILE A 359 7.92 3.58 11.57
CA ILE A 359 8.14 3.14 12.95
C ILE A 359 6.90 2.41 13.47
N GLY A 360 5.71 2.98 13.25
CA GLY A 360 4.44 2.37 13.63
C GLY A 360 4.24 1.00 13.00
N THR A 361 4.48 0.86 11.71
CA THR A 361 4.38 -0.43 11.00
C THR A 361 5.31 -1.49 11.59
N LEU A 362 6.55 -1.12 11.93
CA LEU A 362 7.52 -2.05 12.54
C LEU A 362 7.09 -2.50 13.94
N VAL A 363 6.54 -1.60 14.73
CA VAL A 363 6.01 -1.92 16.08
C VAL A 363 4.75 -2.78 15.96
N GLY A 364 3.82 -2.39 15.08
CA GLY A 364 2.57 -3.09 14.83
C GLY A 364 2.75 -4.52 14.31
N GLY A 365 3.83 -4.77 13.55
CA GLY A 365 4.17 -6.12 13.11
C GLY A 365 4.74 -7.03 14.21
N ARG A 366 5.28 -6.48 15.30
CA ARG A 366 5.96 -7.28 16.34
C ARG A 366 5.18 -7.43 17.64
N LEU A 367 4.54 -6.36 18.08
CA LEU A 367 3.90 -6.30 19.40
C LEU A 367 2.70 -7.24 19.52
N PRO A 368 1.73 -7.24 18.58
CA PRO A 368 0.59 -8.17 18.65
C PRO A 368 1.01 -9.64 18.57
N ASP A 369 2.03 -9.97 17.79
CA ASP A 369 2.55 -11.35 17.73
C ASP A 369 3.23 -11.80 19.03
N ARG A 370 3.86 -10.86 19.76
CA ARG A 370 4.39 -11.17 21.10
C ARG A 370 3.26 -11.40 22.10
N LEU A 371 2.19 -10.61 22.04
CA LEU A 371 1.02 -10.75 22.90
C LEU A 371 0.27 -12.06 22.62
N LEU A 372 0.11 -12.43 21.34
CA LEU A 372 -0.45 -13.71 20.92
C LEU A 372 0.35 -14.90 21.50
N ARG A 373 1.68 -14.85 21.43
CA ARG A 373 2.54 -15.89 22.04
C ARG A 373 2.40 -15.97 23.55
N ARG A 374 2.02 -14.88 24.23
CA ARG A 374 1.72 -14.86 25.66
C ARG A 374 0.30 -15.34 26.00
N GLY A 375 -0.50 -15.70 25.00
CA GLY A 375 -1.83 -16.27 25.18
C GLY A 375 -2.99 -15.30 24.91
N ASP A 376 -2.74 -14.03 24.59
CA ASP A 376 -3.81 -13.10 24.20
C ASP A 376 -4.21 -13.30 22.73
N LEU A 377 -5.18 -14.17 22.51
CA LEU A 377 -5.69 -14.51 21.17
C LEU A 377 -6.26 -13.28 20.46
N GLY A 378 -6.91 -12.38 21.18
CA GLY A 378 -7.52 -11.18 20.63
C GLY A 378 -6.54 -10.06 20.28
N ALA A 379 -5.24 -10.20 20.61
CA ALA A 379 -4.24 -9.13 20.44
C ALA A 379 -4.16 -8.59 19.01
N ARG A 380 -4.31 -9.45 18.00
CA ARG A 380 -4.27 -9.07 16.59
C ARG A 380 -5.46 -8.22 16.13
N VAL A 381 -6.51 -8.13 16.94
CA VAL A 381 -7.74 -7.38 16.61
C VAL A 381 -7.90 -6.17 17.53
N TRP A 382 -7.76 -6.34 18.87
CA TRP A 382 -7.94 -5.21 19.76
C TRP A 382 -6.80 -4.19 19.66
N PHE A 383 -5.55 -4.62 19.41
CA PHE A 383 -4.42 -3.70 19.28
C PHE A 383 -4.60 -2.70 18.11
N PRO A 384 -4.96 -3.13 16.88
CA PRO A 384 -5.33 -2.19 15.82
C PRO A 384 -6.48 -1.27 16.20
N GLY A 385 -7.47 -1.78 16.93
CA GLY A 385 -8.58 -0.98 17.46
C GLY A 385 -8.09 0.14 18.38
N ALA A 386 -7.20 -0.20 19.33
CA ALA A 386 -6.56 0.77 20.21
C ALA A 386 -5.70 1.79 19.43
N CYS A 387 -5.00 1.34 18.39
CA CYS A 387 -4.22 2.21 17.52
C CYS A 387 -5.10 3.24 16.80
N TYR A 388 -6.22 2.83 16.21
CA TYR A 388 -7.12 3.77 15.52
C TYR A 388 -7.80 4.75 16.49
N LEU A 389 -8.25 4.30 17.67
CA LEU A 389 -8.80 5.19 18.69
C LEU A 389 -7.74 6.15 19.22
N GLY A 390 -6.55 5.65 19.52
CA GLY A 390 -5.43 6.48 19.95
C GLY A 390 -5.04 7.52 18.89
N ALA A 391 -5.01 7.13 17.61
CA ALA A 391 -4.75 8.05 16.51
C ALA A 391 -5.84 9.13 16.41
N ALA A 392 -7.12 8.75 16.54
CA ALA A 392 -8.24 9.70 16.51
C ALA A 392 -8.11 10.78 17.61
N VAL A 393 -7.62 10.41 18.80
CA VAL A 393 -7.40 11.35 19.90
C VAL A 393 -6.12 12.18 19.68
N LEU A 394 -5.01 11.53 19.28
CA LEU A 394 -3.72 12.21 19.14
C LEU A 394 -3.67 13.21 17.99
N LEU A 395 -4.47 13.02 16.94
CA LEU A 395 -4.52 13.95 15.82
C LEU A 395 -5.33 15.23 16.11
N ILE A 396 -6.17 15.25 17.15
CA ILE A 396 -6.98 16.45 17.50
C ILE A 396 -6.08 17.68 17.75
N PRO A 397 -5.03 17.62 18.60
CA PRO A 397 -4.14 18.77 18.82
C PRO A 397 -3.43 19.24 17.54
N GLY A 398 -3.15 18.35 16.60
CA GLY A 398 -2.56 18.67 15.30
C GLY A 398 -3.49 19.49 14.41
N PHE A 399 -4.81 19.31 14.54
CA PHE A 399 -5.78 20.05 13.72
C PHE A 399 -6.27 21.34 14.37
N VAL A 400 -6.35 21.41 15.71
CA VAL A 400 -6.85 22.58 16.44
C VAL A 400 -5.71 23.51 16.90
N GLY A 401 -4.47 23.00 16.97
CA GLY A 401 -3.33 23.73 17.49
C GLY A 401 -2.92 24.91 16.60
N SER A 402 -2.57 26.03 17.22
CA SER A 402 -2.08 27.22 16.52
C SER A 402 -0.57 27.20 16.23
N SER A 403 0.17 26.25 16.80
CA SER A 403 1.63 26.13 16.68
C SER A 403 2.03 24.80 16.04
N LEU A 404 2.80 24.87 14.96
CA LEU A 404 3.24 23.70 14.19
C LEU A 404 4.15 22.76 14.99
N THR A 405 5.06 23.28 15.82
CA THR A 405 6.07 22.46 16.50
C THR A 405 5.48 21.43 17.47
N PRO A 406 4.58 21.78 18.42
CA PRO A 406 3.94 20.76 19.26
C PRO A 406 2.98 19.87 18.47
N ALA A 407 2.20 20.42 17.52
CA ALA A 407 1.29 19.69 16.67
C ALA A 407 1.98 18.56 15.90
N LEU A 408 3.17 18.81 15.36
CA LEU A 408 3.97 17.86 14.60
C LEU A 408 4.19 16.53 15.35
N TRP A 409 4.51 16.58 16.65
CA TRP A 409 4.76 15.37 17.43
C TRP A 409 3.50 14.54 17.65
N PHE A 410 2.36 15.20 17.83
CA PHE A 410 1.06 14.52 17.90
C PHE A 410 0.70 13.90 16.55
N ASP A 411 0.93 14.61 15.46
CA ASP A 411 0.65 14.10 14.11
C ASP A 411 1.55 12.93 13.74
N VAL A 412 2.85 13.00 14.06
CA VAL A 412 3.80 11.88 13.86
C VAL A 412 3.38 10.65 14.67
N ALA A 413 2.97 10.84 15.93
CA ALA A 413 2.47 9.74 16.76
C ALA A 413 1.14 9.18 16.23
N GLY A 414 0.22 10.03 15.77
CA GLY A 414 -1.03 9.64 15.12
C GLY A 414 -0.79 8.82 13.86
N ALA A 415 0.10 9.28 12.98
CA ALA A 415 0.49 8.57 11.76
C ALA A 415 1.14 7.21 12.07
N ALA A 416 1.98 7.15 13.12
CA ALA A 416 2.57 5.90 13.60
C ALA A 416 1.49 4.91 14.05
N LEU A 417 0.48 5.35 14.81
CA LEU A 417 -0.61 4.49 15.27
C LEU A 417 -1.49 3.99 14.11
N ILE A 418 -1.87 4.86 13.16
CA ILE A 418 -2.64 4.46 11.97
C ILE A 418 -1.90 3.34 11.23
N SER A 419 -0.60 3.51 11.03
CA SER A 419 0.22 2.54 10.30
C SER A 419 0.48 1.25 11.09
N ALA A 420 0.57 1.34 12.43
CA ALA A 420 0.75 0.19 13.32
C ALA A 420 -0.44 -0.78 13.29
N ALA A 421 -1.63 -0.31 12.93
CA ALA A 421 -2.83 -1.13 12.84
C ALA A 421 -2.80 -2.14 11.68
N ASN A 422 -2.07 -1.85 10.60
CA ASN A 422 -2.15 -2.62 9.35
C ASN A 422 -1.57 -4.04 9.43
N PRO A 423 -0.32 -4.29 9.91
CA PRO A 423 0.27 -5.63 9.90
C PRO A 423 -0.54 -6.67 10.69
N PRO A 424 -1.01 -6.39 11.93
CA PRO A 424 -1.79 -7.37 12.68
C PRO A 424 -3.15 -7.66 12.05
N LEU A 425 -3.80 -6.69 11.40
CA LEU A 425 -5.05 -6.91 10.68
C LEU A 425 -4.87 -7.83 9.46
N GLN A 426 -3.74 -7.72 8.75
CA GLN A 426 -3.43 -8.64 7.66
C GLN A 426 -3.28 -10.07 8.18
N ALA A 427 -2.57 -10.27 9.30
CA ALA A 427 -2.40 -11.58 9.92
C ALA A 427 -3.72 -12.13 10.47
N ALA A 428 -4.50 -11.32 11.21
CA ALA A 428 -5.76 -11.73 11.82
C ALA A 428 -6.79 -12.26 10.81
N ARG A 429 -6.82 -11.68 9.61
CA ARG A 429 -7.72 -12.16 8.55
C ARG A 429 -7.38 -13.56 8.04
N LEU A 430 -6.11 -13.88 7.97
CA LEU A 430 -5.68 -15.25 7.61
C LEU A 430 -5.99 -16.26 8.71
N ASP A 431 -6.14 -15.78 9.96
CA ASP A 431 -6.47 -16.64 11.09
C ASP A 431 -7.93 -17.11 11.08
N VAL A 432 -8.86 -16.24 10.61
CA VAL A 432 -10.32 -16.48 10.65
C VAL A 432 -10.94 -17.02 9.35
N VAL A 433 -10.12 -17.16 8.30
CA VAL A 433 -10.58 -17.69 7.01
C VAL A 433 -9.80 -18.98 6.69
N PRO A 434 -10.46 -20.07 6.25
CA PRO A 434 -9.78 -21.29 5.81
C PRO A 434 -8.77 -21.01 4.69
N ALA A 435 -7.65 -21.75 4.68
CA ALA A 435 -6.53 -21.52 3.76
C ALA A 435 -6.94 -21.54 2.27
N GLY A 436 -7.87 -22.40 1.89
CA GLY A 436 -8.39 -22.47 0.51
C GLY A 436 -9.12 -21.22 0.03
N LEU A 437 -9.48 -20.29 0.94
CA LEU A 437 -10.19 -19.05 0.62
C LEU A 437 -9.33 -17.78 0.78
N TRP A 438 -8.07 -17.86 1.21
CA TRP A 438 -7.24 -16.67 1.50
C TRP A 438 -7.11 -15.70 0.32
N GLY A 439 -6.89 -16.24 -0.89
CA GLY A 439 -6.79 -15.38 -2.09
C GLY A 439 -8.09 -14.61 -2.35
N ARG A 440 -9.24 -15.29 -2.22
CA ARG A 440 -10.56 -14.68 -2.41
C ARG A 440 -10.89 -13.67 -1.31
N ALA A 441 -10.51 -13.96 -0.07
CA ALA A 441 -10.68 -13.04 1.05
C ALA A 441 -9.83 -11.77 0.87
N GLN A 442 -8.60 -11.93 0.39
CA GLN A 442 -7.72 -10.80 0.09
C GLN A 442 -8.27 -9.94 -1.06
N SER A 443 -8.82 -10.58 -2.09
CA SER A 443 -9.46 -9.85 -3.21
C SER A 443 -10.68 -9.08 -2.75
N ALA A 444 -11.57 -9.70 -1.96
CA ALA A 444 -12.75 -9.04 -1.41
C ALA A 444 -12.39 -7.81 -0.56
N LEU A 445 -11.40 -7.94 0.32
CA LEU A 445 -10.87 -6.81 1.07
C LEU A 445 -10.33 -5.71 0.15
N THR A 446 -9.52 -6.07 -0.84
CA THR A 446 -8.89 -5.10 -1.73
C THR A 446 -9.94 -4.26 -2.45
N VAL A 447 -11.03 -4.88 -2.91
CA VAL A 447 -12.13 -4.15 -3.55
C VAL A 447 -12.76 -3.13 -2.59
N VAL A 448 -13.15 -3.55 -1.38
CA VAL A 448 -13.78 -2.66 -0.39
C VAL A 448 -12.84 -1.53 0.01
N ARG A 449 -11.57 -1.85 0.26
CA ARG A 449 -10.52 -0.89 0.58
C ARG A 449 -10.30 0.12 -0.55
N SER A 450 -10.20 -0.34 -1.79
CA SER A 450 -9.96 0.53 -2.94
C SER A 450 -11.14 1.48 -3.18
N LEU A 451 -12.37 1.02 -2.98
CA LEU A 451 -13.54 1.89 -3.04
C LEU A 451 -13.51 2.95 -1.93
N ALA A 452 -13.19 2.56 -0.70
CA ALA A 452 -13.07 3.49 0.42
C ALA A 452 -11.97 4.54 0.17
N GLN A 453 -10.79 4.12 -0.30
CA GLN A 453 -9.69 5.01 -0.65
C GLN A 453 -10.06 5.96 -1.81
N ALA A 454 -10.76 5.46 -2.81
CA ALA A 454 -11.17 6.24 -3.96
C ALA A 454 -12.24 7.31 -3.61
N LEU A 455 -13.16 6.98 -2.70
CA LEU A 455 -14.18 7.93 -2.26
C LEU A 455 -13.63 9.00 -1.30
N ALA A 456 -12.57 8.72 -0.56
CA ALA A 456 -12.08 9.58 0.49
C ALA A 456 -11.71 11.00 0.02
N PRO A 457 -10.88 11.21 -1.02
CA PRO A 457 -10.53 12.56 -1.45
C PRO A 457 -11.75 13.37 -1.91
N LEU A 458 -12.72 12.72 -2.57
CA LEU A 458 -13.96 13.36 -3.00
C LEU A 458 -14.82 13.80 -1.80
N VAL A 459 -14.98 12.94 -0.80
CA VAL A 459 -15.75 13.24 0.41
C VAL A 459 -15.05 14.34 1.22
N PHE A 460 -13.74 14.25 1.43
CA PHE A 460 -12.97 15.28 2.14
C PHE A 460 -13.05 16.63 1.43
N GLY A 461 -12.85 16.65 0.12
CA GLY A 461 -12.92 17.87 -0.69
C GLY A 461 -14.32 18.49 -0.67
N GLY A 462 -15.36 17.67 -0.89
CA GLY A 462 -16.76 18.12 -0.88
C GLY A 462 -17.19 18.67 0.47
N VAL A 463 -16.90 17.95 1.57
CA VAL A 463 -17.22 18.41 2.94
C VAL A 463 -16.45 19.67 3.28
N SER A 464 -15.16 19.75 2.94
CA SER A 464 -14.34 20.94 3.15
C SER A 464 -14.93 22.17 2.45
N GLN A 465 -15.39 22.01 1.21
CA GLN A 465 -15.97 23.09 0.43
C GLN A 465 -17.34 23.52 0.98
N LEU A 466 -18.18 22.56 1.40
CA LEU A 466 -19.47 22.86 2.06
C LEU A 466 -19.26 23.67 3.34
N ILE A 467 -18.30 23.27 4.18
CA ILE A 467 -18.00 23.96 5.43
C ILE A 467 -17.44 25.36 5.14
N ALA A 468 -16.54 25.49 4.17
CA ALA A 468 -15.97 26.77 3.75
C ALA A 468 -17.04 27.76 3.24
N GLY A 469 -18.13 27.25 2.64
CA GLY A 469 -19.28 28.07 2.21
C GLY A 469 -20.20 28.51 3.33
N ILE A 470 -20.20 27.80 4.47
CA ILE A 470 -21.08 28.12 5.62
C ILE A 470 -20.36 29.03 6.63
N VAL A 471 -19.04 28.86 6.81
CA VAL A 471 -18.24 29.66 7.76
C VAL A 471 -17.92 31.02 7.14
N PRO A 472 -18.40 32.14 7.72
CA PRO A 472 -18.07 33.47 7.23
C PRO A 472 -16.55 33.67 7.29
N SER A 473 -15.96 34.19 6.20
CA SER A 473 -14.57 34.62 6.18
C SER A 473 -14.37 35.69 7.25
N GLN A 474 -13.84 35.35 8.40
CA GLN A 474 -13.41 36.32 9.41
C GLN A 474 -12.09 36.95 8.91
N ALA A 475 -12.20 37.92 8.02
CA ALA A 475 -11.09 38.81 7.76
C ALA A 475 -10.86 39.65 9.03
N PRO A 476 -9.63 39.73 9.56
CA PRO A 476 -9.32 40.67 10.64
C PRO A 476 -9.69 42.08 10.19
N ILE A 477 -10.55 42.73 10.97
CA ILE A 477 -10.96 44.12 10.74
C ILE A 477 -9.70 44.99 10.74
N GLY A 478 -9.30 45.50 9.57
CA GLY A 478 -8.23 46.48 9.45
C GLY A 478 -7.02 46.17 8.58
N THR A 479 -6.93 45.02 7.95
CA THR A 479 -5.84 44.74 7.00
C THR A 479 -6.39 44.53 5.60
N HIS A 480 -6.03 45.41 4.66
CA HIS A 480 -6.34 45.29 3.21
C HIS A 480 -5.53 44.20 2.50
N VAL A 481 -4.94 43.28 3.25
CA VAL A 481 -4.29 42.07 2.70
C VAL A 481 -5.32 40.98 2.71
N LYS A 482 -5.91 40.70 1.57
CA LYS A 482 -6.73 39.55 1.31
C LYS A 482 -5.85 38.33 1.57
N ALA A 483 -5.95 37.76 2.80
CA ALA A 483 -5.27 36.50 3.10
C ALA A 483 -5.84 35.44 2.14
N PRO A 484 -5.02 34.84 1.28
CA PRO A 484 -5.51 33.82 0.38
C PRO A 484 -6.01 32.64 1.24
N ASN A 485 -7.31 32.35 1.18
CA ASN A 485 -7.91 31.08 1.60
C ASN A 485 -8.15 30.82 3.10
N SER A 486 -8.43 31.82 3.93
CA SER A 486 -8.80 31.56 5.35
C SER A 486 -10.05 30.68 5.50
N SER A 487 -11.06 30.85 4.65
CA SER A 487 -12.27 29.99 4.66
C SER A 487 -11.98 28.53 4.24
N THR A 488 -11.06 28.32 3.29
CA THR A 488 -10.67 27.01 2.79
C THR A 488 -9.85 26.22 3.83
N SER A 489 -8.96 26.89 4.56
CA SER A 489 -8.18 26.24 5.63
C SER A 489 -9.05 25.83 6.82
N THR A 490 -10.01 26.67 7.24
CA THR A 490 -11.00 26.32 8.26
C THR A 490 -11.92 25.19 7.80
N GLY A 491 -12.30 25.19 6.52
CA GLY A 491 -13.06 24.08 5.93
C GLY A 491 -12.32 22.74 6.04
N LEU A 492 -11.02 22.72 5.77
CA LEU A 492 -10.18 21.52 5.91
C LEU A 492 -9.99 21.10 7.36
N GLU A 493 -9.75 22.05 8.27
CA GLU A 493 -9.61 21.80 9.72
C GLU A 493 -10.83 21.05 10.26
N VAL A 494 -12.02 21.61 10.06
CA VAL A 494 -13.26 21.00 10.52
C VAL A 494 -13.51 19.66 9.82
N THR A 495 -13.18 19.56 8.54
CA THR A 495 -13.30 18.28 7.80
C THR A 495 -12.42 17.20 8.40
N PHE A 496 -11.14 17.49 8.67
CA PHE A 496 -10.25 16.51 9.30
C PHE A 496 -10.78 16.07 10.67
N LEU A 497 -11.27 16.99 11.49
CA LEU A 497 -11.87 16.68 12.80
C LEU A 497 -13.12 15.80 12.67
N VAL A 498 -14.03 16.12 11.75
CA VAL A 498 -15.24 15.33 11.51
C VAL A 498 -14.86 13.93 11.00
N MET A 499 -13.90 13.83 10.11
CA MET A 499 -13.47 12.54 9.56
C MET A 499 -12.70 11.67 10.56
N LEU A 500 -12.23 12.19 11.71
CA LEU A 500 -11.73 11.37 12.83
C LEU A 500 -12.80 10.41 13.36
N ILE A 501 -14.09 10.71 13.16
CA ILE A 501 -15.19 9.81 13.48
C ILE A 501 -15.02 8.47 12.73
N ALA A 502 -14.51 8.49 11.50
CA ALA A 502 -14.23 7.27 10.75
C ALA A 502 -13.15 6.40 11.44
N LEU A 503 -12.08 7.00 11.98
CA LEU A 503 -11.09 6.28 12.79
C LEU A 503 -11.66 5.78 14.11
N GLY A 504 -12.48 6.58 14.76
CA GLY A 504 -13.20 6.18 15.99
C GLY A 504 -14.09 4.96 15.75
N LEU A 505 -14.88 4.99 14.67
CA LEU A 505 -15.73 3.88 14.25
C LEU A 505 -14.90 2.65 13.85
N ALA A 506 -13.80 2.84 13.13
CA ALA A 506 -12.87 1.76 12.79
C ALA A 506 -12.35 1.07 14.07
N GLY A 507 -11.86 1.84 15.03
CA GLY A 507 -11.39 1.31 16.30
C GLY A 507 -12.47 0.56 17.07
N TRP A 508 -13.68 1.11 17.16
CA TRP A 508 -14.83 0.47 17.80
C TRP A 508 -15.22 -0.86 17.15
N LEU A 509 -15.28 -0.91 15.81
CA LEU A 509 -15.57 -2.14 15.05
C LEU A 509 -14.53 -3.23 15.34
N LEU A 510 -13.25 -2.87 15.42
CA LEU A 510 -12.18 -3.81 15.72
C LEU A 510 -12.25 -4.32 17.17
N PHE A 511 -12.63 -3.47 18.13
CA PHE A 511 -12.92 -3.96 19.49
C PHE A 511 -14.12 -4.91 19.51
N ARG A 512 -15.13 -4.62 18.70
CA ARG A 512 -16.30 -5.50 18.57
C ARG A 512 -15.92 -6.86 17.98
N ALA A 513 -15.01 -6.87 17.00
CA ALA A 513 -14.50 -8.10 16.40
C ALA A 513 -13.82 -9.04 17.41
N ARG A 514 -13.26 -8.50 18.51
CA ARG A 514 -12.62 -9.30 19.57
C ARG A 514 -13.58 -10.35 20.17
N SER A 515 -14.87 -10.06 20.29
CA SER A 515 -15.85 -10.96 20.90
C SER A 515 -16.10 -12.24 20.10
N THR A 516 -15.95 -12.19 18.78
CA THR A 516 -16.19 -13.33 17.88
C THR A 516 -14.90 -13.95 17.35
N PHE A 517 -13.76 -13.27 17.52
CA PHE A 517 -12.48 -13.67 16.91
C PHE A 517 -12.04 -15.08 17.29
N ALA A 518 -12.15 -15.47 18.56
CA ALA A 518 -11.72 -16.78 19.03
C ALA A 518 -12.53 -17.92 18.42
N SER A 519 -13.89 -17.77 18.36
CA SER A 519 -14.78 -18.73 17.76
C SER A 519 -14.60 -18.84 16.25
N ASP A 520 -14.34 -17.72 15.58
CA ASP A 520 -14.12 -17.69 14.13
C ASP A 520 -12.77 -18.34 13.76
N VAL A 521 -11.71 -18.14 14.56
CA VAL A 521 -10.43 -18.85 14.41
C VAL A 521 -10.62 -20.37 14.60
N ALA A 522 -11.42 -20.77 15.59
CA ALA A 522 -11.71 -22.19 15.83
C ALA A 522 -12.53 -22.78 14.68
N ALA A 523 -13.50 -22.05 14.12
CA ALA A 523 -14.29 -22.49 12.98
C ALA A 523 -13.43 -22.64 11.70
N ALA A 524 -12.53 -21.69 11.44
CA ALA A 524 -11.58 -21.78 10.34
C ALA A 524 -10.65 -23.00 10.48
N ALA A 525 -10.19 -23.29 11.71
CA ALA A 525 -9.38 -24.46 12.00
C ALA A 525 -10.15 -25.79 11.81
N ALA A 526 -11.44 -25.82 12.18
CA ALA A 526 -12.30 -27.00 12.02
C ALA A 526 -12.70 -27.25 10.55
N SER A 527 -12.64 -26.22 9.69
CA SER A 527 -12.94 -26.30 8.26
C SER A 527 -11.77 -26.84 7.40
N GLU A 528 -10.59 -27.02 7.99
CA GLU A 528 -9.47 -27.63 7.27
C GLU A 528 -9.52 -29.14 7.47
N PRO A 529 -9.38 -29.93 6.38
CA PRO A 529 -9.28 -31.37 6.53
C PRO A 529 -8.14 -31.67 7.48
N GLU A 530 -8.42 -32.39 8.55
CA GLU A 530 -7.37 -32.95 9.38
C GLU A 530 -6.40 -33.66 8.45
N ALA A 531 -5.14 -33.22 8.44
CA ALA A 531 -4.09 -34.03 7.86
C ALA A 531 -4.22 -35.38 8.57
N THR A 532 -4.73 -36.34 7.86
CA THR A 532 -4.99 -37.70 8.35
C THR A 532 -3.76 -38.09 9.11
N ALA A 533 -3.87 -38.15 10.43
CA ALA A 533 -2.83 -38.71 11.26
C ALA A 533 -2.61 -40.11 10.64
N ALA A 534 -1.46 -40.27 10.02
CA ALA A 534 -1.06 -41.59 9.56
C ALA A 534 -1.26 -42.50 10.78
N PRO A 535 -2.06 -43.57 10.67
CA PRO A 535 -2.21 -44.46 11.79
C PRO A 535 -0.80 -44.89 12.15
N LEU A 536 -0.40 -44.59 13.40
CA LEU A 536 0.81 -45.17 13.97
C LEU A 536 0.66 -46.67 13.74
N GLY A 537 1.34 -47.15 12.69
CA GLY A 537 1.38 -48.60 12.40
C GLY A 537 1.95 -49.28 13.62
N VAL A 538 1.06 -49.84 14.41
CA VAL A 538 1.42 -50.90 15.36
C VAL A 538 1.92 -52.05 14.47
N GLN A 539 3.23 -52.12 14.28
CA GLN A 539 3.83 -53.34 13.76
C GLN A 539 3.54 -54.44 14.79
N PRO A 540 2.84 -55.52 14.40
CA PRO A 540 2.74 -56.66 15.28
C PRO A 540 4.15 -57.23 15.47
N LEU A 541 4.53 -57.40 16.73
CA LEU A 541 5.74 -58.11 17.09
C LEU A 541 5.78 -59.48 16.43
N PRO A 542 6.89 -59.90 15.81
CA PRO A 542 7.01 -61.26 15.27
C PRO A 542 6.87 -62.26 16.39
N ALA A 543 5.91 -63.20 16.24
CA ALA A 543 5.76 -64.35 17.10
C ALA A 543 7.02 -65.22 16.94
N HIS A 544 7.72 -65.40 18.02
CA HIS A 544 8.76 -66.43 18.15
C HIS A 544 8.09 -67.80 18.16
N HIS A 545 8.40 -68.60 17.18
CA HIS A 545 8.39 -70.07 17.22
C HIS A 545 9.78 -70.60 16.92
#